data_f81ade7a2739000a10644c57b132033d
#
_entry.id   f81ade7a2739000a10644c57b132033d
#
_cell.length_a   1.000
_cell.length_b   1.000
_cell.length_c   1.000
_cell.angle_alpha   90.00
_cell.angle_beta   90.00
_cell.angle_gamma   90.00
#
_symmetry.space_group_name_H-M   'P 1'
#
loop_
_entity.id
_entity.type
_entity.pdbx_description
1 polymer ?
#
loop_
_entity_poly.entity_id
_entity_poly.type
_entity_poly.pdbx_seq_one_letter_code
_entity_poly.pdbx_strand_id
1 'polypeptide(L)'
;MKWLRAAWSWFMSPSMRFGWGAIFAVGGVAGIIFWGGFNTFMEHTNTLGFCISCHEMRDTVYQEYKQSVHYQNPSGVRAICADCHVPKDWTAKLVRKIKASNELYHKIAGTIDTPVKFEAKRLELAENVWAEMKSNDSRECRNCHS
;
A
#
# COMPACT_ATOMS: atom_id res chain seq x y z
N MET A 1 -10.50 25.85 -22.61
CA MET A 1 -9.37 25.28 -23.35
C MET A 1 -8.23 26.27 -23.63
N LYS A 2 -8.42 27.59 -23.66
CA LYS A 2 -7.35 28.58 -23.87
C LYS A 2 -6.32 28.61 -22.76
N TRP A 3 -6.74 28.45 -21.51
CA TRP A 3 -5.82 28.43 -20.35
C TRP A 3 -4.91 27.19 -20.32
N LEU A 4 -5.38 26.03 -20.76
CA LEU A 4 -4.55 24.82 -20.89
C LEU A 4 -3.44 24.99 -21.94
N ARG A 5 -3.76 25.62 -23.07
CA ARG A 5 -2.78 25.94 -24.10
C ARG A 5 -1.75 26.97 -23.63
N ALA A 6 -2.19 27.97 -22.87
CA ALA A 6 -1.29 28.97 -22.29
C ALA A 6 -0.36 28.35 -21.23
N ALA A 7 -0.87 27.50 -20.37
CA ALA A 7 -0.07 26.74 -19.39
C ALA A 7 0.93 25.80 -20.10
N TRP A 8 0.51 25.11 -21.17
CA TRP A 8 1.37 24.24 -21.94
C TRP A 8 2.49 25.01 -22.67
N SER A 9 2.14 26.16 -23.31
CA SER A 9 3.15 27.00 -23.97
C SER A 9 4.14 27.60 -22.98
N TRP A 10 3.69 28.01 -21.77
CA TRP A 10 4.57 28.45 -20.71
C TRP A 10 5.52 27.35 -20.23
N PHE A 11 5.00 26.15 -20.03
CA PHE A 11 5.80 24.98 -19.62
C PHE A 11 6.86 24.58 -20.66
N MET A 12 6.52 24.69 -21.95
CA MET A 12 7.43 24.35 -23.06
C MET A 12 8.34 25.50 -23.49
N SER A 13 8.17 26.70 -22.93
CA SER A 13 9.05 27.83 -23.27
C SER A 13 10.43 27.63 -22.65
N PRO A 14 11.50 27.94 -23.41
CA PRO A 14 12.87 27.82 -22.89
C PRO A 14 13.07 28.79 -21.72
N SER A 15 13.73 28.32 -20.67
CA SER A 15 14.06 29.15 -19.51
C SER A 15 15.16 30.17 -19.90
N MET A 16 14.83 31.45 -19.78
CA MET A 16 15.81 32.54 -19.93
C MET A 16 16.60 32.84 -18.64
N ARG A 17 16.15 32.26 -17.49
CA ARG A 17 16.73 32.51 -16.16
C ARG A 17 17.71 31.44 -15.70
N PHE A 18 17.50 30.20 -16.11
CA PHE A 18 18.29 29.05 -15.63
C PHE A 18 18.90 28.32 -16.83
N GLY A 19 20.19 28.01 -16.75
CA GLY A 19 20.82 27.14 -17.72
C GLY A 19 20.24 25.73 -17.69
N TRP A 20 20.15 25.07 -18.83
CA TRP A 20 19.63 23.70 -18.98
C TRP A 20 20.31 22.70 -18.03
N GLY A 21 21.64 22.86 -17.79
CA GLY A 21 22.37 22.03 -16.85
C GLY A 21 21.83 22.13 -15.41
N ALA A 22 21.49 23.35 -14.97
CA ALA A 22 20.92 23.56 -13.64
C ALA A 22 19.51 22.94 -13.52
N ILE A 23 18.67 23.09 -14.55
CA ILE A 23 17.33 22.49 -14.59
C ILE A 23 17.44 20.95 -14.53
N PHE A 24 18.34 20.38 -15.32
CA PHE A 24 18.56 18.93 -15.33
C PHE A 24 19.09 18.42 -13.99
N ALA A 25 20.07 19.12 -13.38
CA ALA A 25 20.62 18.74 -12.09
C ALA A 25 19.56 18.79 -10.97
N VAL A 26 18.79 19.88 -10.89
CA VAL A 26 17.72 20.03 -9.89
C VAL A 26 16.62 19.00 -10.12
N GLY A 27 16.21 18.79 -11.36
CA GLY A 27 15.22 17.76 -11.72
C GLY A 27 15.69 16.34 -11.39
N GLY A 28 16.96 16.06 -11.66
CA GLY A 28 17.58 14.77 -11.31
C GLY A 28 17.61 14.52 -9.81
N VAL A 29 18.05 15.50 -9.03
CA VAL A 29 18.05 15.41 -7.55
C VAL A 29 16.64 15.27 -7.01
N ALA A 30 15.69 16.08 -7.49
CA ALA A 30 14.30 15.97 -7.10
C ALA A 30 13.70 14.60 -7.44
N GLY A 31 14.02 14.05 -8.61
CA GLY A 31 13.60 12.71 -9.02
C GLY A 31 14.16 11.61 -8.12
N ILE A 32 15.41 11.68 -7.72
CA ILE A 32 16.05 10.73 -6.80
C ILE A 32 15.38 10.79 -5.42
N ILE A 33 15.16 12.00 -4.90
CA ILE A 33 14.50 12.21 -3.60
C ILE A 33 13.07 11.68 -3.65
N PHE A 34 12.32 12.01 -4.72
CA PHE A 34 10.96 11.52 -4.90
C PHE A 34 10.92 9.99 -4.97
N TRP A 35 11.76 9.38 -5.79
CA TRP A 35 11.78 7.93 -5.95
C TRP A 35 12.20 7.21 -4.67
N GLY A 36 13.23 7.69 -3.99
CA GLY A 36 13.67 7.16 -2.70
C GLY A 36 12.59 7.29 -1.63
N GLY A 37 11.99 8.46 -1.50
CA GLY A 37 10.90 8.72 -0.56
C GLY A 37 9.67 7.86 -0.84
N PHE A 38 9.29 7.73 -2.12
CA PHE A 38 8.16 6.90 -2.54
C PHE A 38 8.38 5.42 -2.17
N ASN A 39 9.56 4.86 -2.49
CA ASN A 39 9.85 3.47 -2.13
C ASN A 39 9.92 3.26 -0.62
N THR A 40 10.52 4.19 0.11
CA THR A 40 10.55 4.15 1.58
C THR A 40 9.13 4.17 2.16
N PHE A 41 8.25 5.02 1.64
CA PHE A 41 6.85 5.05 2.05
C PHE A 41 6.12 3.74 1.73
N MET A 42 6.35 3.18 0.54
CA MET A 42 5.78 1.89 0.14
C MET A 42 6.17 0.77 1.11
N GLU A 43 7.44 0.70 1.53
CA GLU A 43 7.90 -0.32 2.48
C GLU A 43 7.44 -0.02 3.92
N HIS A 44 7.44 1.24 4.35
CA HIS A 44 6.91 1.62 5.65
C HIS A 44 5.46 1.15 5.84
N THR A 45 4.63 1.32 4.81
CA THR A 45 3.23 0.87 4.84
C THR A 45 3.04 -0.65 4.76
N ASN A 46 4.12 -1.43 4.65
CA ASN A 46 4.10 -2.90 4.74
C ASN A 46 4.47 -3.40 6.15
N THR A 47 4.87 -2.53 7.06
CA THR A 47 5.25 -2.95 8.41
C THR A 47 4.05 -3.41 9.23
N LEU A 48 4.26 -4.36 10.13
CA LEU A 48 3.22 -4.80 11.08
C LEU A 48 2.68 -3.61 11.88
N GLY A 49 3.57 -2.71 12.35
CA GLY A 49 3.19 -1.52 13.11
C GLY A 49 2.21 -0.63 12.35
N PHE A 50 2.43 -0.44 11.04
CA PHE A 50 1.49 0.31 10.20
C PHE A 50 0.13 -0.39 10.10
N CYS A 51 0.11 -1.69 9.85
CA CYS A 51 -1.16 -2.44 9.72
C CYS A 51 -2.00 -2.41 10.99
N ILE A 52 -1.38 -2.52 12.16
CA ILE A 52 -2.08 -2.50 13.45
C ILE A 52 -2.22 -1.10 14.06
N SER A 53 -1.85 -0.06 13.33
CA SER A 53 -2.10 1.33 13.76
C SER A 53 -3.60 1.68 13.78
N CYS A 54 -4.40 0.98 12.95
CA CYS A 54 -5.85 1.06 12.99
C CYS A 54 -6.40 0.13 14.09
N HIS A 55 -7.27 0.67 14.95
CA HIS A 55 -7.82 -0.09 16.07
C HIS A 55 -8.68 -1.28 15.61
N GLU A 56 -9.35 -1.19 14.45
CA GLU A 56 -10.13 -2.29 13.87
C GLU A 56 -9.23 -3.51 13.61
N MET A 57 -8.03 -3.29 13.12
CA MET A 57 -7.08 -4.38 12.86
C MET A 57 -6.41 -4.85 14.16
N ARG A 58 -6.04 -3.91 15.04
CA ARG A 58 -5.32 -4.21 16.28
C ARG A 58 -6.16 -4.99 17.28
N ASP A 59 -7.43 -4.60 17.44
CA ASP A 59 -8.28 -5.09 18.51
C ASP A 59 -9.07 -6.35 18.12
N THR A 60 -9.10 -6.69 16.82
CA THR A 60 -9.78 -7.86 16.26
C THR A 60 -8.82 -8.82 15.57
N VAL A 61 -8.57 -8.62 14.27
CA VAL A 61 -7.82 -9.54 13.40
C VAL A 61 -6.41 -9.84 13.94
N TYR A 62 -5.74 -8.84 14.50
CA TYR A 62 -4.41 -9.04 15.07
C TYR A 62 -4.42 -9.95 16.32
N GLN A 63 -5.47 -9.88 17.14
CA GLN A 63 -5.59 -10.77 18.31
C GLN A 63 -5.75 -12.24 17.90
N GLU A 64 -6.52 -12.49 16.84
CA GLU A 64 -6.69 -13.82 16.26
C GLU A 64 -5.41 -14.31 15.58
N TYR A 65 -4.76 -13.42 14.80
CA TYR A 65 -3.50 -13.72 14.16
C TYR A 65 -2.43 -14.17 15.17
N LYS A 66 -2.37 -13.57 16.36
CA LYS A 66 -1.43 -13.98 17.42
C LYS A 66 -1.59 -15.43 17.88
N GLN A 67 -2.75 -16.02 17.65
CA GLN A 67 -3.04 -17.43 18.01
C GLN A 67 -2.74 -18.39 16.85
N SER A 68 -2.34 -17.89 15.69
CA SER A 68 -2.07 -18.68 14.51
C SER A 68 -0.63 -19.24 14.49
N VAL A 69 -0.44 -20.32 13.74
CA VAL A 69 0.87 -20.90 13.47
C VAL A 69 1.80 -19.97 12.68
N HIS A 70 1.25 -18.99 11.98
CA HIS A 70 2.01 -17.97 11.26
C HIS A 70 2.60 -16.90 12.19
N TYR A 71 2.02 -16.71 13.37
CA TYR A 71 2.57 -15.82 14.37
C TYR A 71 3.64 -16.50 15.23
N GLN A 72 3.37 -17.73 15.66
CA GLN A 72 4.26 -18.50 16.53
C GLN A 72 4.30 -19.96 16.12
N ASN A 73 5.48 -20.46 15.79
CA ASN A 73 5.72 -21.82 15.39
C ASN A 73 7.13 -22.28 15.80
N PRO A 74 7.42 -23.60 15.77
CA PRO A 74 8.71 -24.14 16.15
C PRO A 74 9.90 -23.67 15.29
N SER A 75 9.65 -23.24 14.04
CA SER A 75 10.71 -22.76 13.14
C SER A 75 11.19 -21.34 13.48
N GLY A 76 10.43 -20.60 14.31
CA GLY A 76 10.72 -19.21 14.64
C GLY A 76 10.42 -18.20 13.52
N VAL A 77 9.94 -18.63 12.36
CA VAL A 77 9.58 -17.77 11.24
C VAL A 77 8.19 -17.17 11.50
N ARG A 78 8.11 -15.85 11.56
CA ARG A 78 6.84 -15.13 11.70
C ARG A 78 6.48 -14.44 10.40
N ALA A 79 5.37 -14.83 9.79
CA ALA A 79 4.80 -14.13 8.64
C ALA A 79 3.97 -12.95 9.12
N ILE A 80 4.30 -11.73 8.71
CA ILE A 80 3.51 -10.53 9.06
C ILE A 80 2.36 -10.33 8.07
N CYS A 81 1.43 -9.41 8.37
CA CYS A 81 0.26 -9.16 7.53
C CYS A 81 0.62 -8.94 6.05
N ALA A 82 1.69 -8.19 5.79
CA ALA A 82 2.13 -7.90 4.43
C ALA A 82 2.63 -9.13 3.67
N ASP A 83 3.13 -10.17 4.34
CA ASP A 83 3.61 -11.39 3.67
C ASP A 83 2.48 -12.17 3.01
N CYS A 84 1.24 -12.03 3.52
CA CYS A 84 0.06 -12.68 2.95
C CYS A 84 -0.80 -11.73 2.10
N HIS A 85 -0.81 -10.41 2.41
CA HIS A 85 -1.73 -9.45 1.82
C HIS A 85 -1.10 -8.48 0.82
N VAL A 86 0.23 -8.44 0.73
CA VAL A 86 0.95 -7.51 -0.17
C VAL A 86 1.92 -8.26 -1.06
N PRO A 87 1.71 -8.23 -2.38
CA PRO A 87 2.62 -8.86 -3.32
C PRO A 87 4.05 -8.34 -3.19
N LYS A 88 5.03 -9.23 -3.41
CA LYS A 88 6.46 -8.85 -3.45
C LYS A 88 6.85 -8.21 -4.78
N ASP A 89 6.20 -8.63 -5.88
CA ASP A 89 6.38 -8.02 -7.20
C ASP A 89 5.94 -6.55 -7.18
N TRP A 90 6.76 -5.67 -7.75
CA TRP A 90 6.58 -4.22 -7.65
C TRP A 90 5.26 -3.75 -8.27
N THR A 91 4.94 -4.25 -9.47
CA THR A 91 3.71 -3.85 -10.19
C THR A 91 2.46 -4.29 -9.43
N ALA A 92 2.43 -5.55 -8.99
CA ALA A 92 1.33 -6.08 -8.21
C ALA A 92 1.20 -5.39 -6.84
N LYS A 93 2.34 -5.07 -6.20
CA LYS A 93 2.40 -4.27 -4.97
C LYS A 93 1.75 -2.90 -5.18
N LEU A 94 2.09 -2.20 -6.25
CA LEU A 94 1.52 -0.89 -6.57
C LEU A 94 -0.01 -0.98 -6.76
N VAL A 95 -0.48 -1.95 -7.55
CA VAL A 95 -1.92 -2.21 -7.75
C VAL A 95 -2.61 -2.49 -6.41
N ARG A 96 -2.02 -3.32 -5.54
CA ARG A 96 -2.59 -3.61 -4.22
C ARG A 96 -2.68 -2.35 -3.36
N LYS A 97 -1.67 -1.47 -3.41
CA LYS A 97 -1.69 -0.18 -2.67
C LYS A 97 -2.78 0.77 -3.16
N ILE A 98 -3.00 0.81 -4.48
CA ILE A 98 -4.12 1.59 -5.05
C ILE A 98 -5.46 1.04 -4.56
N LYS A 99 -5.64 -0.28 -4.56
CA LYS A 99 -6.86 -0.91 -3.99
C LYS A 99 -7.02 -0.60 -2.51
N ALA A 100 -5.94 -0.62 -1.72
CA ALA A 100 -5.95 -0.30 -0.30
C ALA A 100 -6.37 1.15 -0.01
N SER A 101 -6.24 2.07 -0.96
CA SER A 101 -6.75 3.44 -0.81
C SER A 101 -8.27 3.47 -0.65
N ASN A 102 -9.00 2.52 -1.23
CA ASN A 102 -10.43 2.37 -1.00
C ASN A 102 -10.75 1.91 0.44
N GLU A 103 -9.94 1.03 1.01
CA GLU A 103 -10.07 0.60 2.41
C GLU A 103 -9.87 1.79 3.36
N LEU A 104 -8.86 2.63 3.08
CA LEU A 104 -8.60 3.86 3.82
C LEU A 104 -9.75 4.86 3.68
N TYR A 105 -10.32 5.00 2.48
CA TYR A 105 -11.50 5.83 2.25
C TYR A 105 -12.67 5.39 3.13
N HIS A 106 -12.99 4.10 3.18
CA HIS A 106 -14.06 3.57 4.00
C HIS A 106 -13.81 3.76 5.51
N LYS A 107 -12.57 3.72 5.95
CA LYS A 107 -12.18 4.07 7.32
C LYS A 107 -12.49 5.54 7.62
N ILE A 108 -12.05 6.47 6.75
CA ILE A 108 -12.27 7.91 6.91
C ILE A 108 -13.75 8.26 6.80
N ALA A 109 -14.49 7.61 5.91
CA ALA A 109 -15.93 7.78 5.74
C ALA A 109 -16.76 7.20 6.89
N GLY A 110 -16.13 6.53 7.86
CA GLY A 110 -16.80 5.99 9.04
C GLY A 110 -17.70 4.78 8.78
N THR A 111 -17.46 4.02 7.70
CA THR A 111 -18.25 2.83 7.37
C THR A 111 -17.80 1.58 8.10
N ILE A 112 -16.56 1.59 8.64
CA ILE A 112 -15.93 0.48 9.38
C ILE A 112 -15.20 0.98 10.64
N ASP A 113 -15.47 2.18 11.09
CA ASP A 113 -14.73 2.91 12.13
C ASP A 113 -15.07 2.48 13.57
N THR A 114 -16.00 1.54 13.74
CA THR A 114 -16.34 0.99 15.05
C THR A 114 -16.29 -0.55 15.01
N PRO A 115 -16.01 -1.22 16.14
CA PRO A 115 -16.04 -2.69 16.20
C PRO A 115 -17.31 -3.30 15.66
N VAL A 116 -18.46 -2.72 15.99
CA VAL A 116 -19.77 -3.20 15.53
C VAL A 116 -19.89 -3.12 14.01
N LYS A 117 -19.50 -2.00 13.41
CA LYS A 117 -19.56 -1.82 11.95
C LYS A 117 -18.55 -2.73 11.24
N PHE A 118 -17.36 -2.90 11.83
CA PHE A 118 -16.35 -3.80 11.30
C PHE A 118 -16.84 -5.25 11.30
N GLU A 119 -17.36 -5.74 12.42
CA GLU A 119 -17.88 -7.11 12.53
C GLU A 119 -19.07 -7.36 11.59
N ALA A 120 -19.94 -6.38 11.41
CA ALA A 120 -21.06 -6.49 10.45
C ALA A 120 -20.61 -6.66 9.00
N LYS A 121 -19.41 -6.15 8.64
CA LYS A 121 -18.82 -6.25 7.29
C LYS A 121 -17.74 -7.30 7.15
N ARG A 122 -17.38 -7.95 8.24
CA ARG A 122 -16.21 -8.83 8.30
C ARG A 122 -16.27 -9.99 7.28
N LEU A 123 -17.42 -10.60 7.12
CA LEU A 123 -17.58 -11.69 6.15
C LEU A 123 -17.37 -11.19 4.72
N GLU A 124 -17.99 -10.08 4.33
CA GLU A 124 -17.82 -9.46 3.01
C GLU A 124 -16.36 -9.14 2.73
N LEU A 125 -15.65 -8.55 3.72
CA LEU A 125 -14.23 -8.24 3.60
C LEU A 125 -13.38 -9.52 3.47
N ALA A 126 -13.69 -10.57 4.19
CA ALA A 126 -13.01 -11.85 4.10
C ALA A 126 -13.23 -12.52 2.74
N GLU A 127 -14.47 -12.51 2.23
CA GLU A 127 -14.80 -13.07 0.90
C GLU A 127 -14.01 -12.36 -0.22
N ASN A 128 -13.86 -11.04 -0.15
CA ASN A 128 -13.05 -10.28 -1.10
C ASN A 128 -11.57 -10.71 -1.07
N VAL A 129 -11.01 -10.94 0.11
CA VAL A 129 -9.64 -11.43 0.28
C VAL A 129 -9.50 -12.85 -0.28
N TRP A 130 -10.43 -13.75 0.03
CA TRP A 130 -10.41 -15.13 -0.47
C TRP A 130 -10.55 -15.19 -1.99
N ALA A 131 -11.42 -14.37 -2.57
CA ALA A 131 -11.57 -14.27 -4.01
C ALA A 131 -10.28 -13.79 -4.69
N GLU A 132 -9.59 -12.80 -4.11
CA GLU A 132 -8.31 -12.32 -4.62
C GLU A 132 -7.22 -13.40 -4.51
N MET A 133 -7.09 -14.06 -3.37
CA MET A 133 -6.12 -15.16 -3.17
C MET A 133 -6.40 -16.33 -4.13
N LYS A 134 -7.66 -16.69 -4.33
CA LYS A 134 -8.06 -17.72 -5.28
C LYS A 134 -7.74 -17.33 -6.73
N SER A 135 -7.95 -16.08 -7.11
CA SER A 135 -7.72 -15.60 -8.47
C SER A 135 -6.24 -15.57 -8.87
N ASN A 136 -5.34 -15.42 -7.90
CA ASN A 136 -3.90 -15.37 -8.11
C ASN A 136 -3.18 -16.67 -7.67
N ASP A 137 -3.95 -17.74 -7.41
CA ASP A 137 -3.44 -19.04 -6.95
C ASP A 137 -2.57 -18.90 -5.69
N SER A 138 -3.05 -18.11 -4.74
CA SER A 138 -2.39 -17.85 -3.44
C SER A 138 -0.91 -17.51 -3.57
N ARG A 139 -0.57 -16.66 -4.54
CA ARG A 139 0.81 -16.29 -4.91
C ARG A 139 1.67 -15.91 -3.70
N GLU A 140 1.10 -15.14 -2.77
CA GLU A 140 1.82 -14.66 -1.58
C GLU A 140 2.19 -15.82 -0.65
N CYS A 141 1.32 -16.82 -0.52
CA CYS A 141 1.59 -18.03 0.28
C CYS A 141 2.76 -18.83 -0.26
N ARG A 142 2.89 -18.87 -1.60
CA ARG A 142 4.00 -19.58 -2.29
C ARG A 142 5.36 -18.90 -2.14
N ASN A 143 5.45 -17.75 -1.52
CA ASN A 143 6.75 -17.19 -1.14
C ASN A 143 7.43 -17.98 -0.02
N CYS A 144 6.67 -18.78 0.72
CA CYS A 144 7.15 -19.61 1.82
C CYS A 144 6.75 -21.09 1.68
N HIS A 145 5.62 -21.36 1.02
CA HIS A 145 5.09 -22.71 0.80
C HIS A 145 5.32 -23.14 -0.65
N SER A 146 5.89 -24.30 -0.87
CA SER A 146 6.08 -24.97 -2.18
C SER A 146 4.98 -25.96 -2.48
#